data_2ce930a495818b5fa353752f4ff1e90d
#
_entry.id   2ce930a495818b5fa353752f4ff1e90d
#
_cell.length_a   1.000
_cell.length_b   1.000
_cell.length_c   1.000
_cell.angle_alpha   90.00
_cell.angle_beta   90.00
_cell.angle_gamma   90.00
#
_symmetry.space_group_name_H-M   'P 1'
#
loop_
_entity.id
_entity.type
_entity.pdbx_description
1 polymer ?
#
loop_
_entity_poly.entity_id
_entity_poly.type
_entity_poly.pdbx_seq_one_letter_code
_entity_poly.pdbx_strand_id
1 'polypeptide(L)'
;MVATNSSRKKKRESTGPRTSAGKAISSQNARRHGLTSGLDADSVQQWFRIILNSPEAKLHVGDVLNLAEILALNLARTEVQLKRTHLALVAFTAQDDPLLRELATLEAKQLLYAKIITHTETPKLFWQVIKLSARVDKRRMDELQIFINRKLRLLKRYHSEAKSKRRTAFESWCAYLEAPTEVF
;
A
#
# COMPACT_ATOMS: atom_id res chain seq x y z
N MET A 1 39.45 -20.26 32.15
CA MET A 1 39.42 -19.45 30.91
C MET A 1 38.10 -19.65 30.21
N VAL A 2 37.19 -18.68 30.32
CA VAL A 2 35.86 -18.75 29.69
C VAL A 2 35.91 -17.86 28.45
N ALA A 3 35.80 -18.48 27.28
CA ALA A 3 35.78 -17.77 26.01
C ALA A 3 34.37 -17.17 25.78
N THR A 4 34.25 -15.86 25.89
CA THR A 4 33.02 -15.12 25.57
C THR A 4 32.87 -15.02 24.05
N ASN A 5 31.98 -15.81 23.47
CA ASN A 5 31.59 -15.78 22.06
C ASN A 5 30.73 -14.55 21.80
N SER A 6 31.35 -13.43 21.43
CA SER A 6 30.68 -12.19 20.97
C SER A 6 30.13 -12.43 19.59
N SER A 7 28.88 -12.82 19.48
CA SER A 7 28.12 -12.91 18.23
C SER A 7 27.88 -11.49 17.68
N ARG A 8 28.78 -10.99 16.83
CA ARG A 8 28.61 -9.76 16.06
C ARG A 8 27.39 -9.90 15.13
N LYS A 9 26.25 -9.34 15.50
CA LYS A 9 25.10 -9.15 14.60
C LYS A 9 25.58 -8.38 13.35
N LYS A 10 25.74 -9.09 12.22
CA LYS A 10 25.99 -8.45 10.92
C LYS A 10 24.89 -7.42 10.67
N LYS A 11 25.24 -6.12 10.63
CA LYS A 11 24.36 -5.04 10.18
C LYS A 11 23.85 -5.42 8.80
N ARG A 12 22.55 -5.63 8.65
CA ARG A 12 21.93 -5.85 7.32
C ARG A 12 22.17 -4.61 6.49
N GLU A 13 22.98 -4.74 5.44
CA GLU A 13 23.19 -3.68 4.46
C GLU A 13 21.87 -3.35 3.78
N SER A 14 21.61 -2.06 3.55
CA SER A 14 20.43 -1.60 2.83
C SER A 14 20.43 -2.16 1.41
N THR A 15 19.39 -2.90 1.04
CA THR A 15 19.18 -3.48 -0.30
C THR A 15 18.59 -2.47 -1.29
N GLY A 16 18.42 -1.20 -0.90
CA GLY A 16 17.89 -0.14 -1.75
C GLY A 16 18.83 0.28 -2.88
N PRO A 17 18.33 0.96 -3.91
CA PRO A 17 19.16 1.42 -5.03
C PRO A 17 20.23 2.42 -4.57
N ARG A 18 21.48 2.15 -4.92
CA ARG A 18 22.65 2.97 -4.53
C ARG A 18 22.95 4.10 -5.51
N THR A 19 22.55 3.96 -6.78
CA THR A 19 22.79 4.97 -7.84
C THR A 19 21.67 6.03 -7.87
N SER A 20 21.98 7.25 -8.33
CA SER A 20 20.99 8.32 -8.50
C SER A 20 19.88 7.93 -9.48
N ALA A 21 20.21 7.26 -10.58
CA ALA A 21 19.25 6.74 -11.54
C ALA A 21 18.35 5.67 -10.91
N GLY A 22 18.91 4.74 -10.14
CA GLY A 22 18.15 3.73 -9.42
C GLY A 22 17.21 4.32 -8.36
N LYS A 23 17.66 5.38 -7.67
CA LYS A 23 16.81 6.13 -6.71
C LYS A 23 15.66 6.85 -7.43
N ALA A 24 15.92 7.45 -8.60
CA ALA A 24 14.89 8.10 -9.41
C ALA A 24 13.82 7.09 -9.90
N ILE A 25 14.24 5.93 -10.40
CA ILE A 25 13.33 4.85 -10.82
C ILE A 25 12.51 4.33 -9.62
N SER A 26 13.14 4.11 -8.48
CA SER A 26 12.47 3.68 -7.26
C SER A 26 11.46 4.72 -6.76
N SER A 27 11.81 6.01 -6.83
CA SER A 27 10.93 7.14 -6.51
C SER A 27 9.74 7.22 -7.45
N GLN A 28 9.94 7.02 -8.76
CA GLN A 28 8.85 6.99 -9.73
C GLN A 28 7.91 5.80 -9.51
N ASN A 29 8.44 4.64 -9.17
CA ASN A 29 7.63 3.47 -8.83
C ASN A 29 6.80 3.70 -7.56
N ALA A 30 7.35 4.38 -6.57
CA ALA A 30 6.62 4.80 -5.38
C ALA A 30 5.48 5.78 -5.71
N ARG A 31 5.71 6.73 -6.64
CA ARG A 31 4.70 7.69 -7.12
C ARG A 31 3.57 7.03 -7.92
N ARG A 32 3.85 5.99 -8.71
CA ARG A 32 2.85 5.25 -9.51
C ARG A 32 1.71 4.67 -8.67
N HIS A 33 1.97 4.33 -7.42
CA HIS A 33 0.93 3.81 -6.52
C HIS A 33 0.18 4.92 -5.78
N GLY A 34 0.61 6.19 -5.91
CA GLY A 34 -0.03 7.34 -5.27
C GLY A 34 0.01 7.33 -3.74
N LEU A 35 0.38 6.21 -3.10
CA LEU A 35 0.36 6.03 -1.65
C LEU A 35 1.50 6.74 -0.91
N THR A 36 2.55 7.12 -1.64
CA THR A 36 3.73 7.84 -1.12
C THR A 36 3.82 9.28 -1.64
N SER A 37 2.86 9.72 -2.47
CA SER A 37 2.73 11.13 -2.87
C SER A 37 2.32 11.97 -1.66
N GLY A 38 2.50 13.30 -1.74
CA GLY A 38 2.09 14.23 -0.70
C GLY A 38 0.66 13.98 -0.23
N LEU A 39 0.41 14.18 1.06
CA LEU A 39 -0.92 14.07 1.64
C LEU A 39 -1.75 15.26 1.18
N ASP A 40 -3.06 15.05 1.10
CA ASP A 40 -4.01 16.12 0.85
C ASP A 40 -4.00 17.11 2.03
N ALA A 41 -3.62 18.36 1.75
CA ALA A 41 -3.45 19.40 2.75
C ALA A 41 -4.75 19.71 3.48
N ASP A 42 -5.87 19.72 2.75
CA ASP A 42 -7.19 20.04 3.34
C ASP A 42 -7.63 18.95 4.33
N SER A 43 -7.43 17.68 3.96
CA SER A 43 -7.71 16.57 4.87
C SER A 43 -6.83 16.60 6.11
N VAL A 44 -5.53 16.92 5.96
CA VAL A 44 -4.63 17.07 7.12
C VAL A 44 -5.08 18.22 8.00
N GLN A 45 -5.46 19.36 7.41
CA GLN A 45 -5.96 20.53 8.15
C GLN A 45 -7.25 20.22 8.92
N GLN A 46 -8.18 19.45 8.33
CA GLN A 46 -9.40 19.02 9.00
C GLN A 46 -9.10 18.16 10.23
N TRP A 47 -8.25 17.14 10.08
CA TRP A 47 -7.84 16.29 11.19
C TRP A 47 -7.10 17.07 12.27
N PHE A 48 -6.24 18.01 11.90
CA PHE A 48 -5.51 18.87 12.83
C PHE A 48 -6.46 19.67 13.73
N ARG A 49 -7.49 20.27 13.14
CA ARG A 49 -8.54 20.99 13.89
C ARG A 49 -9.30 20.09 14.85
N ILE A 50 -9.66 18.89 14.40
CA ILE A 50 -10.37 17.89 15.21
C ILE A 50 -9.52 17.48 16.43
N ILE A 51 -8.23 17.16 16.21
CA ILE A 51 -7.33 16.69 17.26
C ILE A 51 -7.08 17.77 18.30
N LEU A 52 -6.89 19.02 17.88
CA LEU A 52 -6.73 20.16 18.77
C LEU A 52 -8.04 20.66 19.41
N ASN A 53 -9.18 20.11 18.97
CA ASN A 53 -10.50 20.62 19.34
C ASN A 53 -10.64 22.15 19.12
N SER A 54 -10.05 22.64 18.03
CA SER A 54 -10.00 24.06 17.67
C SER A 54 -10.37 24.26 16.21
N PRO A 55 -11.61 24.72 15.91
CA PRO A 55 -12.06 24.94 14.53
C PRO A 55 -11.24 26.00 13.79
N GLU A 56 -10.71 26.97 14.53
CA GLU A 56 -9.96 28.10 13.98
C GLU A 56 -8.48 27.80 13.76
N ALA A 57 -7.99 26.64 14.25
CA ALA A 57 -6.59 26.26 14.08
C ALA A 57 -6.23 26.16 12.58
N LYS A 58 -5.18 26.85 12.17
CA LYS A 58 -4.67 26.89 10.79
C LYS A 58 -3.21 26.50 10.75
N LEU A 59 -2.84 25.73 9.74
CA LEU A 59 -1.46 25.39 9.43
C LEU A 59 -0.98 26.33 8.33
N HIS A 60 -0.06 27.24 8.66
CA HIS A 60 0.60 28.06 7.66
C HIS A 60 2.03 27.53 7.41
N VAL A 61 2.49 27.69 6.18
CA VAL A 61 3.86 27.33 5.84
C VAL A 61 4.81 28.31 6.52
N GLY A 62 5.66 27.79 7.39
CA GLY A 62 6.65 28.60 8.12
C GLY A 62 6.28 28.96 9.57
N ASP A 63 5.11 28.54 10.05
CA ASP A 63 4.73 28.74 11.45
C ASP A 63 5.64 27.95 12.40
N VAL A 64 6.01 28.58 13.50
CA VAL A 64 6.67 27.90 14.62
C VAL A 64 5.58 27.23 15.47
N LEU A 65 5.44 25.93 15.30
CA LEU A 65 4.46 25.12 16.01
C LEU A 65 4.95 24.81 17.43
N ASN A 66 4.06 24.86 18.40
CA ASN A 66 4.32 24.35 19.74
C ASN A 66 4.26 22.82 19.78
N LEU A 67 4.62 22.21 20.91
CA LEU A 67 4.69 20.75 21.04
C LEU A 67 3.33 20.07 20.76
N ALA A 68 2.23 20.64 21.28
CA ALA A 68 0.89 20.12 21.06
C ALA A 68 0.54 20.14 19.57
N GLU A 69 0.81 21.24 18.89
CA GLU A 69 0.57 21.38 17.46
C GLU A 69 1.42 20.41 16.62
N ILE A 70 2.68 20.20 16.99
CA ILE A 70 3.56 19.23 16.32
C ILE A 70 2.98 17.81 16.46
N LEU A 71 2.59 17.40 17.65
CA LEU A 71 2.02 16.08 17.92
C LEU A 71 0.67 15.89 17.22
N ALA A 72 -0.20 16.91 17.28
CA ALA A 72 -1.49 16.92 16.58
C ALA A 72 -1.31 16.82 15.06
N LEU A 73 -0.35 17.56 14.49
CA LEU A 73 -0.04 17.50 13.06
C LEU A 73 0.49 16.12 12.64
N ASN A 74 1.35 15.51 13.46
CA ASN A 74 1.85 14.16 13.18
C ASN A 74 0.70 13.14 13.21
N LEU A 75 -0.19 13.23 14.19
CA LEU A 75 -1.37 12.36 14.27
C LEU A 75 -2.31 12.60 13.08
N ALA A 76 -2.61 13.84 12.71
CA ALA A 76 -3.43 14.20 11.56
C ALA A 76 -2.89 13.61 10.26
N ARG A 77 -1.59 13.72 10.01
CA ARG A 77 -0.92 13.15 8.84
C ARG A 77 -1.04 11.62 8.79
N THR A 78 -0.91 10.96 9.95
CA THR A 78 -1.01 9.49 10.00
C THR A 78 -2.45 9.00 9.82
N GLU A 79 -3.46 9.75 10.28
CA GLU A 79 -4.88 9.45 10.03
C GLU A 79 -5.21 9.53 8.54
N VAL A 80 -4.82 10.62 7.87
CA VAL A 80 -5.01 10.78 6.42
C VAL A 80 -4.31 9.66 5.64
N GLN A 81 -3.09 9.30 6.02
CA GLN A 81 -2.35 8.22 5.39
C GLN A 81 -3.01 6.86 5.61
N LEU A 82 -3.50 6.57 6.80
CA LEU A 82 -4.21 5.34 7.11
C LEU A 82 -5.50 5.21 6.27
N LYS A 83 -6.32 6.27 6.24
CA LYS A 83 -7.53 6.33 5.41
C LYS A 83 -7.20 6.07 3.94
N ARG A 84 -6.17 6.72 3.40
CA ARG A 84 -5.75 6.56 2.00
C ARG A 84 -5.33 5.13 1.67
N THR A 85 -4.50 4.51 2.53
CA THR A 85 -4.05 3.12 2.31
C THR A 85 -5.19 2.12 2.47
N HIS A 86 -6.12 2.39 3.37
CA HIS A 86 -7.34 1.59 3.55
C HIS A 86 -8.21 1.64 2.29
N LEU A 87 -8.52 2.84 1.79
CA LEU A 87 -9.33 3.01 0.58
C LEU A 87 -8.68 2.35 -0.64
N ALA A 88 -7.36 2.46 -0.80
CA ALA A 88 -6.65 1.79 -1.89
C ALA A 88 -6.73 0.26 -1.79
N LEU A 89 -6.67 -0.30 -0.58
CA LEU A 89 -6.82 -1.72 -0.36
C LEU A 89 -8.26 -2.19 -0.64
N VAL A 90 -9.25 -1.45 -0.15
CA VAL A 90 -10.67 -1.74 -0.40
C VAL A 90 -11.00 -1.66 -1.89
N ALA A 91 -10.60 -0.60 -2.57
CA ALA A 91 -10.82 -0.45 -4.01
C ALA A 91 -10.19 -1.60 -4.81
N PHE A 92 -8.99 -2.04 -4.41
CA PHE A 92 -8.35 -3.18 -5.06
C PHE A 92 -9.11 -4.50 -4.81
N THR A 93 -9.64 -4.72 -3.61
CA THR A 93 -10.36 -5.97 -3.26
C THR A 93 -11.82 -6.00 -3.73
N ALA A 94 -12.44 -4.84 -3.98
CA ALA A 94 -13.82 -4.72 -4.47
C ALA A 94 -14.02 -5.12 -5.94
N GLN A 95 -13.01 -5.73 -6.59
CA GLN A 95 -13.02 -6.15 -8.01
C GLN A 95 -13.14 -4.98 -9.03
N ASP A 96 -12.99 -3.74 -8.60
CA ASP A 96 -12.99 -2.58 -9.49
C ASP A 96 -11.65 -2.39 -10.23
N ASP A 97 -10.62 -3.15 -9.82
CA ASP A 97 -9.31 -3.08 -10.46
C ASP A 97 -9.35 -3.74 -11.85
N PRO A 98 -8.87 -3.06 -12.90
CA PRO A 98 -8.87 -3.60 -14.27
C PRO A 98 -8.18 -4.96 -14.40
N LEU A 99 -7.14 -5.22 -13.59
CA LEU A 99 -6.41 -6.49 -13.59
C LEU A 99 -7.26 -7.64 -13.08
N LEU A 100 -8.08 -7.41 -12.05
CA LEU A 100 -9.00 -8.42 -11.53
C LEU A 100 -10.11 -8.72 -12.52
N ARG A 101 -10.62 -7.69 -13.24
CA ARG A 101 -11.60 -7.88 -14.32
C ARG A 101 -11.01 -8.66 -15.50
N GLU A 102 -9.78 -8.35 -15.90
CA GLU A 102 -9.08 -9.10 -16.94
C GLU A 102 -8.90 -10.58 -16.54
N LEU A 103 -8.47 -10.84 -15.31
CA LEU A 103 -8.32 -12.19 -14.78
C LEU A 103 -9.64 -12.97 -14.81
N ALA A 104 -10.73 -12.39 -14.29
CA ALA A 104 -12.06 -13.01 -14.31
C ALA A 104 -12.55 -13.31 -15.73
N THR A 105 -12.25 -12.43 -16.69
CA THR A 105 -12.58 -12.65 -18.10
C THR A 105 -11.81 -13.86 -18.70
N LEU A 106 -10.53 -13.98 -18.37
CA LEU A 106 -9.71 -15.11 -18.83
C LEU A 106 -10.13 -16.42 -18.16
N GLU A 107 -10.51 -16.40 -16.88
CA GLU A 107 -11.07 -17.56 -16.18
C GLU A 107 -12.37 -18.05 -16.83
N ALA A 108 -13.28 -17.12 -17.16
CA ALA A 108 -14.51 -17.45 -17.88
C ALA A 108 -14.23 -18.08 -19.27
N LYS A 109 -13.23 -17.56 -20.00
CA LYS A 109 -12.80 -18.15 -21.28
C LYS A 109 -12.25 -19.57 -21.09
N GLN A 110 -11.46 -19.82 -20.06
CA GLN A 110 -10.93 -21.17 -19.77
C GLN A 110 -12.06 -22.17 -19.51
N LEU A 111 -13.09 -21.77 -18.76
CA LEU A 111 -14.28 -22.59 -18.54
C LEU A 111 -15.04 -22.89 -19.85
N LEU A 112 -15.14 -21.89 -20.74
CA LEU A 112 -15.74 -22.06 -22.05
C LEU A 112 -14.94 -23.03 -22.91
N TYR A 113 -13.61 -22.90 -22.97
CA TYR A 113 -12.75 -23.85 -23.69
C TYR A 113 -12.91 -25.28 -23.17
N ALA A 114 -12.97 -25.47 -21.86
CA ALA A 114 -13.20 -26.78 -21.25
C ALA A 114 -14.54 -27.39 -21.69
N LYS A 115 -15.62 -26.59 -21.72
CA LYS A 115 -16.95 -27.04 -22.20
C LYS A 115 -16.93 -27.43 -23.68
N ILE A 116 -16.33 -26.60 -24.53
CA ILE A 116 -16.22 -26.89 -25.96
C ILE A 116 -15.46 -28.21 -26.18
N ILE A 117 -14.40 -28.42 -25.40
CA ILE A 117 -13.57 -29.65 -25.47
C ILE A 117 -14.37 -30.90 -25.13
N THR A 118 -15.32 -30.83 -24.22
CA THR A 118 -16.07 -31.98 -23.75
C THR A 118 -17.30 -32.33 -24.60
N HIS A 119 -17.83 -31.41 -25.42
CA HIS A 119 -19.17 -31.51 -25.99
C HIS A 119 -19.22 -31.55 -27.54
N THR A 120 -18.08 -31.42 -28.25
CA THR A 120 -18.14 -31.28 -29.71
C THR A 120 -17.33 -32.33 -30.47
N GLU A 121 -17.97 -32.99 -31.43
CA GLU A 121 -17.32 -33.70 -32.55
C GLU A 121 -16.73 -32.68 -33.53
N THR A 122 -15.65 -32.02 -33.13
CA THR A 122 -15.08 -30.92 -33.92
C THR A 122 -13.92 -31.37 -34.79
N PRO A 123 -13.70 -30.76 -35.99
CA PRO A 123 -12.58 -31.04 -36.84
C PRO A 123 -11.23 -30.88 -36.14
N LYS A 124 -10.27 -31.77 -36.40
CA LYS A 124 -8.93 -31.79 -35.77
C LYS A 124 -8.23 -30.41 -35.74
N LEU A 125 -8.41 -29.62 -36.79
CA LEU A 125 -7.79 -28.29 -36.93
C LEU A 125 -8.36 -27.30 -35.91
N PHE A 126 -9.67 -27.29 -35.69
CA PHE A 126 -10.34 -26.44 -34.71
C PHE A 126 -9.89 -26.77 -33.27
N TRP A 127 -9.68 -28.04 -32.98
CA TRP A 127 -9.11 -28.53 -31.74
C TRP A 127 -7.71 -27.97 -31.45
N GLN A 128 -6.85 -27.92 -32.48
CA GLN A 128 -5.52 -27.35 -32.32
C GLN A 128 -5.55 -25.87 -32.00
N VAL A 129 -6.43 -25.12 -32.65
CA VAL A 129 -6.62 -23.69 -32.41
C VAL A 129 -7.10 -23.42 -30.97
N ILE A 130 -8.13 -24.16 -30.51
CA ILE A 130 -8.64 -24.02 -29.14
C ILE A 130 -7.57 -24.36 -28.12
N LYS A 131 -6.83 -25.44 -28.27
CA LYS A 131 -5.73 -25.82 -27.36
C LYS A 131 -4.64 -24.74 -27.31
N LEU A 132 -4.30 -24.16 -28.47
CA LEU A 132 -3.30 -23.10 -28.53
C LEU A 132 -3.80 -21.83 -27.80
N SER A 133 -5.03 -21.38 -28.09
CA SER A 133 -5.67 -20.24 -27.41
C SER A 133 -5.75 -20.46 -25.90
N ALA A 134 -6.18 -21.62 -25.46
CA ALA A 134 -6.24 -21.96 -24.04
C ALA A 134 -4.86 -21.90 -23.35
N ARG A 135 -3.78 -22.33 -24.04
CA ARG A 135 -2.42 -22.22 -23.51
C ARG A 135 -1.94 -20.78 -23.39
N VAL A 136 -2.24 -19.95 -24.41
CA VAL A 136 -1.86 -18.51 -24.39
C VAL A 136 -2.59 -17.80 -23.27
N ASP A 137 -3.90 -17.97 -23.17
CA ASP A 137 -4.71 -17.36 -22.12
C ASP A 137 -4.29 -17.85 -20.73
N LYS A 138 -3.93 -19.13 -20.58
CA LYS A 138 -3.41 -19.65 -19.30
C LYS A 138 -2.10 -18.98 -18.89
N ARG A 139 -1.15 -18.81 -19.80
CA ARG A 139 0.09 -18.06 -19.50
C ARG A 139 -0.20 -16.63 -19.04
N ARG A 140 -1.11 -15.96 -19.75
CA ARG A 140 -1.53 -14.60 -19.38
C ARG A 140 -2.18 -14.56 -17.99
N MET A 141 -3.01 -15.54 -17.65
CA MET A 141 -3.58 -15.68 -16.30
C MET A 141 -2.51 -15.84 -15.23
N ASP A 142 -1.51 -16.72 -15.46
CA ASP A 142 -0.43 -16.94 -14.49
C ASP A 142 0.39 -15.66 -14.26
N GLU A 143 0.70 -14.91 -15.33
CA GLU A 143 1.39 -13.61 -15.24
C GLU A 143 0.56 -12.58 -14.46
N LEU A 144 -0.73 -12.46 -14.76
CA LEU A 144 -1.65 -11.56 -14.07
C LEU A 144 -1.76 -11.92 -12.58
N GLN A 145 -1.89 -13.21 -12.27
CA GLN A 145 -1.98 -13.68 -10.89
C GLN A 145 -0.74 -13.32 -10.07
N ILE A 146 0.46 -13.45 -10.67
CA ILE A 146 1.71 -13.02 -10.03
C ILE A 146 1.69 -11.51 -9.76
N PHE A 147 1.24 -10.72 -10.75
CA PHE A 147 1.18 -9.27 -10.64
C PHE A 147 0.17 -8.80 -9.59
N ILE A 148 -1.03 -9.39 -9.59
CA ILE A 148 -2.09 -9.14 -8.61
C ILE A 148 -1.60 -9.46 -7.19
N ASN A 149 -0.95 -10.62 -7.00
CA ASN A 149 -0.41 -11.02 -5.72
C ASN A 149 0.71 -10.09 -5.21
N ARG A 150 1.54 -9.57 -6.13
CA ARG A 150 2.55 -8.54 -5.78
C ARG A 150 1.89 -7.22 -5.35
N LYS A 151 0.90 -6.75 -6.11
CA LYS A 151 0.17 -5.51 -5.82
C LYS A 151 -0.56 -5.62 -4.47
N LEU A 152 -1.26 -6.71 -4.23
CA LEU A 152 -1.97 -6.95 -2.97
C LEU A 152 -1.03 -6.99 -1.77
N ARG A 153 0.12 -7.68 -1.88
CA ARG A 153 1.14 -7.71 -0.81
C ARG A 153 1.67 -6.31 -0.51
N LEU A 154 1.91 -5.51 -1.54
CA LEU A 154 2.39 -4.14 -1.41
C LEU A 154 1.36 -3.25 -0.70
N LEU A 155 0.09 -3.32 -1.10
CA LEU A 155 -1.01 -2.57 -0.47
C LEU A 155 -1.19 -2.95 1.00
N LYS A 156 -1.18 -4.25 1.32
CA LYS A 156 -1.25 -4.75 2.70
C LYS A 156 -0.08 -4.25 3.54
N ARG A 157 1.13 -4.24 2.99
CA ARG A 157 2.31 -3.71 3.66
C ARG A 157 2.16 -2.22 3.98
N TYR A 158 1.78 -1.39 3.00
CA TYR A 158 1.58 0.05 3.20
C TYR A 158 0.49 0.33 4.23
N HIS A 159 -0.61 -0.42 4.19
CA HIS A 159 -1.67 -0.30 5.19
C HIS A 159 -1.18 -0.67 6.60
N SER A 160 -0.42 -1.75 6.75
CA SER A 160 0.17 -2.16 8.02
C SER A 160 1.17 -1.12 8.56
N GLU A 161 2.03 -0.57 7.69
CA GLU A 161 2.97 0.50 8.06
C GLU A 161 2.23 1.79 8.50
N ALA A 162 1.17 2.17 7.79
CA ALA A 162 0.34 3.33 8.15
C ALA A 162 -0.35 3.11 9.50
N LYS A 163 -0.89 1.92 9.75
CA LYS A 163 -1.51 1.56 11.04
C LYS A 163 -0.53 1.63 12.20
N SER A 164 0.71 1.14 12.00
CA SER A 164 1.76 1.22 13.02
C SER A 164 2.16 2.66 13.32
N LYS A 165 2.38 3.49 12.28
CA LYS A 165 2.72 4.91 12.44
C LYS A 165 1.62 5.68 13.15
N ARG A 166 0.36 5.43 12.79
CA ARG A 166 -0.80 6.04 13.44
C ARG A 166 -0.85 5.69 14.92
N ARG A 167 -0.62 4.42 15.27
CA ARG A 167 -0.60 3.98 16.66
C ARG A 167 0.48 4.72 17.47
N THR A 168 1.71 4.78 16.95
CA THR A 168 2.79 5.49 17.62
C THR A 168 2.48 6.99 17.79
N ALA A 169 1.93 7.65 16.76
CA ALA A 169 1.56 9.06 16.86
C ALA A 169 0.43 9.29 17.87
N PHE A 170 -0.53 8.38 17.93
CA PHE A 170 -1.62 8.44 18.92
C PHE A 170 -1.12 8.23 20.35
N GLU A 171 -0.26 7.23 20.57
CA GLU A 171 0.38 6.98 21.87
C GLU A 171 1.16 8.23 22.35
N SER A 172 1.90 8.87 21.44
CA SER A 172 2.63 10.11 21.76
C SER A 172 1.69 11.28 22.12
N TRP A 173 0.55 11.39 21.42
CA TRP A 173 -0.47 12.39 21.71
C TRP A 173 -1.13 12.15 23.08
N CYS A 174 -1.51 10.91 23.39
CA CYS A 174 -2.08 10.56 24.69
C CYS A 174 -1.10 10.82 25.82
N ALA A 175 0.15 10.44 25.67
CA ALA A 175 1.19 10.70 26.67
C ALA A 175 1.39 12.21 26.94
N TYR A 176 1.25 13.04 25.91
CA TYR A 176 1.29 14.50 26.07
C TYR A 176 0.08 15.02 26.89
N LEU A 177 -1.12 14.49 26.61
CA LEU A 177 -2.33 14.91 27.34
C LEU A 177 -2.34 14.47 28.81
N GLU A 178 -1.70 13.33 29.11
CA GLU A 178 -1.58 12.77 30.47
C GLU A 178 -0.43 13.39 31.25
N ALA A 179 0.50 14.09 30.58
CA ALA A 179 1.59 14.78 31.28
C ALA A 179 1.05 15.81 32.20
N PRO A 180 1.46 15.84 33.49
CA PRO A 180 1.01 16.88 34.45
C PRO A 180 1.42 18.22 33.86
N THR A 181 0.43 19.13 33.71
CA THR A 181 0.70 20.53 33.40
C THR A 181 1.42 21.10 34.63
N GLU A 182 2.76 21.16 34.53
CA GLU A 182 3.52 21.96 35.53
C GLU A 182 3.01 23.39 35.40
N VAL A 183 2.17 23.74 36.35
CA VAL A 183 1.70 25.13 36.53
C VAL A 183 2.91 25.92 37.02
N PHE A 184 3.59 26.63 36.12
CA PHE A 184 4.54 27.66 36.46
C PHE A 184 3.83 28.94 36.81
#